data_1b97ef9c4569daa998d55a8608a4b255
#
_entry.id   1b97ef9c4569daa998d55a8608a4b255
#
_cell.length_a   1.000
_cell.length_b   1.000
_cell.length_c   1.000
_cell.angle_alpha   90.00
_cell.angle_beta   90.00
_cell.angle_gamma   90.00
#
_symmetry.space_group_name_H-M   'P 1'
#
loop_
_entity.id
_entity.type
_entity.pdbx_description
1 polymer ?
#
loop_
_entity_poly.entity_id
_entity_poly.type
_entity_poly.pdbx_seq_one_letter_code
_entity_poly.pdbx_strand_id
1 'polypeptide(L)'
;MITTEQWLLEVAEQSQLAQTTCQQLWSDLTALLIGRLTQGSTSYMRSVGLWSAESHSAFIALLPGGERYLMPPRVTPRITNQEQPLSAEEIGELLAKGATQIPQTIQSFYNNVTKLFEMHERLGHTLEWAPLGTFAPQPISGTGEDDATSYAFTPCDELLRQVNKPFEMFAPTLLKEGIHWPDVE
;
A
#
# COMPACT_ATOMS: atom_id res chain seq x y z
N MET A 1 -3.29 9.89 -16.14
CA MET A 1 -2.53 9.14 -15.11
C MET A 1 -1.17 9.78 -14.96
N ILE A 2 -0.76 10.04 -13.74
CA ILE A 2 0.59 10.54 -13.39
C ILE A 2 1.44 9.33 -13.07
N THR A 3 2.52 9.13 -13.82
CA THR A 3 3.45 8.02 -13.58
C THR A 3 4.37 8.33 -12.40
N THR A 4 4.97 7.31 -11.81
CA THR A 4 5.96 7.47 -10.74
C THR A 4 7.12 8.36 -11.17
N GLU A 5 7.57 8.24 -12.41
CA GLU A 5 8.65 9.08 -12.95
C GLU A 5 8.24 10.55 -13.03
N GLN A 6 7.04 10.84 -13.52
CA GLN A 6 6.51 12.20 -13.57
C GLN A 6 6.38 12.81 -12.18
N TRP A 7 5.85 12.05 -11.24
CA TRP A 7 5.73 12.48 -9.85
C TRP A 7 7.09 12.78 -9.22
N LEU A 8 8.10 11.93 -9.44
CA LEU A 8 9.47 12.15 -8.94
C LEU A 8 10.14 13.38 -9.58
N LEU A 9 9.87 13.67 -10.84
CA LEU A 9 10.33 14.90 -11.48
C LEU A 9 9.73 16.15 -10.80
N GLU A 10 8.43 16.13 -10.52
CA GLU A 10 7.76 17.21 -9.79
C GLU A 10 8.32 17.37 -8.36
N VAL A 11 8.56 16.25 -7.66
CA VAL A 11 9.19 16.27 -6.32
C VAL A 11 10.59 16.87 -6.38
N ALA A 12 11.40 16.48 -7.35
CA ALA A 12 12.75 17.01 -7.52
C ALA A 12 12.75 18.52 -7.79
N GLU A 13 11.84 18.98 -8.64
CA GLU A 13 11.69 20.39 -8.96
C GLU A 13 11.22 21.22 -7.75
N GLN A 14 10.17 20.75 -7.06
CA GLN A 14 9.60 21.44 -5.90
C GLN A 14 10.54 21.47 -4.69
N SER A 15 11.31 20.42 -4.47
CA SER A 15 12.26 20.29 -3.37
C SER A 15 13.63 20.90 -3.68
N GLN A 16 13.90 21.22 -4.95
CA GLN A 16 15.22 21.65 -5.44
C GLN A 16 16.32 20.62 -5.16
N LEU A 17 15.96 19.34 -5.16
CA LEU A 17 16.87 18.23 -4.99
C LEU A 17 17.26 17.64 -6.34
N ALA A 18 18.43 16.99 -6.38
CA ALA A 18 18.81 16.22 -7.56
C ALA A 18 17.84 15.06 -7.79
N GLN A 19 17.51 14.78 -9.03
CA GLN A 19 16.60 13.69 -9.41
C GLN A 19 17.10 12.33 -8.87
N THR A 20 18.40 12.08 -8.91
CA THR A 20 19.01 10.86 -8.37
C THR A 20 18.80 10.73 -6.86
N THR A 21 18.86 11.83 -6.11
CA THR A 21 18.57 11.85 -4.68
C THR A 21 17.09 11.51 -4.42
N CYS A 22 16.18 12.10 -5.19
CA CYS A 22 14.75 11.79 -5.08
C CYS A 22 14.45 10.35 -5.44
N GLN A 23 15.07 9.78 -6.45
CA GLN A 23 14.92 8.37 -6.81
C GLN A 23 15.42 7.45 -5.70
N GLN A 24 16.55 7.76 -5.07
CA GLN A 24 17.07 6.97 -3.96
C GLN A 24 16.13 7.03 -2.75
N LEU A 25 15.68 8.23 -2.36
CA LEU A 25 14.76 8.41 -1.24
C LEU A 25 13.39 7.76 -1.51
N TRP A 26 12.93 7.76 -2.74
CA TRP A 26 11.72 7.03 -3.15
C TRP A 26 11.88 5.53 -3.00
N SER A 27 13.02 5.00 -3.43
CA SER A 27 13.35 3.59 -3.25
C SER A 27 13.40 3.21 -1.77
N ASP A 28 14.02 4.04 -0.93
CA ASP A 28 14.10 3.83 0.52
C ASP A 28 12.72 3.88 1.18
N LEU A 29 11.90 4.86 0.82
CA LEU A 29 10.52 4.99 1.30
C LEU A 29 9.67 3.78 0.91
N THR A 30 9.77 3.35 -0.34
CA THR A 30 9.04 2.19 -0.86
C THR A 30 9.46 0.90 -0.16
N ALA A 31 10.77 0.68 0.00
CA ALA A 31 11.30 -0.48 0.71
C ALA A 31 10.87 -0.50 2.18
N LEU A 32 10.84 0.65 2.84
CA LEU A 32 10.36 0.79 4.20
C LEU A 32 8.87 0.42 4.33
N LEU A 33 8.02 0.92 3.43
CA LEU A 33 6.58 0.58 3.41
C LEU A 33 6.36 -0.92 3.18
N ILE A 34 7.03 -1.52 2.22
CA ILE A 34 6.95 -2.95 1.94
C ILE A 34 7.39 -3.77 3.15
N GLY A 35 8.52 -3.43 3.76
CA GLY A 35 9.04 -4.12 4.93
C GLY A 35 8.08 -4.09 6.12
N ARG A 36 7.48 -2.94 6.38
CA ARG A 36 6.51 -2.78 7.46
C ARG A 36 5.21 -3.54 7.19
N LEU A 37 4.69 -3.49 5.97
CA LEU A 37 3.51 -4.28 5.57
C LEU A 37 3.78 -5.78 5.69
N THR A 38 4.94 -6.25 5.28
CA THR A 38 5.34 -7.67 5.39
C THR A 38 5.43 -8.13 6.85
N GLN A 39 5.83 -7.24 7.76
CA GLN A 39 5.88 -7.51 9.20
C GLN A 39 4.52 -7.36 9.90
N GLY A 40 3.47 -6.95 9.19
CA GLY A 40 2.16 -6.68 9.76
C GLY A 40 2.09 -5.40 10.60
N SER A 41 3.07 -4.52 10.47
CA SER A 41 3.09 -3.23 11.17
C SER A 41 2.26 -2.19 10.44
N THR A 42 1.59 -1.33 11.20
CA THR A 42 0.89 -0.16 10.65
C THR A 42 1.83 1.02 10.52
N SER A 43 1.64 1.80 9.47
CA SER A 43 2.42 3.02 9.21
C SER A 43 1.50 4.14 8.75
N TYR A 44 1.68 5.31 9.30
CA TYR A 44 0.94 6.49 8.88
C TYR A 44 1.77 7.33 7.91
N MET A 45 1.16 7.76 6.83
CA MET A 45 1.74 8.69 5.88
C MET A 45 0.82 9.89 5.73
N ARG A 46 1.32 11.06 6.11
CA ARG A 46 0.56 12.31 6.01
C ARG A 46 0.00 12.49 4.61
N SER A 47 -1.23 12.96 4.51
CA SER A 47 -2.02 13.17 3.30
C SER A 47 -2.43 11.88 2.56
N VAL A 48 -1.76 10.76 2.78
CA VAL A 48 -2.08 9.46 2.14
C VAL A 48 -2.98 8.62 3.04
N GLY A 49 -2.62 8.48 4.30
CA GLY A 49 -3.40 7.73 5.28
C GLY A 49 -2.62 6.62 6.00
N LEU A 50 -3.35 5.72 6.62
CA LEU A 50 -2.82 4.60 7.37
C LEU A 50 -2.62 3.39 6.47
N TRP A 51 -1.38 2.95 6.34
CA TRP A 51 -0.99 1.72 5.67
C TRP A 51 -1.07 0.55 6.64
N SER A 52 -1.76 -0.49 6.23
CA SER A 52 -1.91 -1.72 7.02
C SER A 52 -1.98 -2.94 6.14
N ALA A 53 -1.77 -4.10 6.74
CA ALA A 53 -1.91 -5.39 6.10
C ALA A 53 -3.11 -6.12 6.71
N GLU A 54 -4.16 -6.31 5.92
CA GLU A 54 -5.35 -7.06 6.31
C GLU A 54 -5.12 -8.55 6.13
N SER A 55 -5.20 -9.30 7.22
CA SER A 55 -5.02 -10.74 7.21
C SER A 55 -6.33 -11.46 6.90
N HIS A 56 -6.26 -12.42 5.99
CA HIS A 56 -7.37 -13.32 5.65
C HIS A 56 -6.98 -14.74 6.04
N SER A 57 -7.80 -15.38 6.87
CA SER A 57 -7.60 -16.77 7.29
C SER A 57 -7.70 -17.74 6.11
N ALA A 58 -7.11 -18.92 6.27
CA ALA A 58 -7.35 -20.04 5.36
C ALA A 58 -8.85 -20.36 5.29
N PHE A 59 -9.33 -20.75 4.12
CA PHE A 59 -10.74 -21.10 3.92
C PHE A 59 -10.87 -22.22 2.88
N ILE A 60 -12.03 -22.87 2.85
CA ILE A 60 -12.34 -23.88 1.84
C ILE A 60 -13.13 -23.22 0.71
N ALA A 61 -12.58 -23.25 -0.50
CA ALA A 61 -13.25 -22.82 -1.72
C ALA A 61 -13.96 -24.00 -2.37
N LEU A 62 -15.25 -23.84 -2.71
CA LEU A 62 -16.03 -24.79 -3.48
C LEU A 62 -16.13 -24.29 -4.92
N LEU A 63 -15.62 -25.07 -5.86
CA LEU A 63 -15.73 -24.80 -7.27
C LEU A 63 -17.05 -25.30 -7.87
N PRO A 64 -17.51 -24.75 -9.02
CA PRO A 64 -18.75 -25.17 -9.67
C PRO A 64 -18.83 -26.68 -10.00
N GLY A 65 -17.69 -27.35 -10.18
CA GLY A 65 -17.59 -28.81 -10.38
C GLY A 65 -17.72 -29.66 -9.13
N GLY A 66 -17.92 -29.04 -7.96
CA GLY A 66 -17.99 -29.74 -6.67
C GLY A 66 -16.62 -30.00 -6.02
N GLU A 67 -15.54 -29.63 -6.66
CA GLU A 67 -14.20 -29.73 -6.11
C GLU A 67 -14.00 -28.72 -4.97
N ARG A 68 -13.35 -29.16 -3.90
CA ARG A 68 -13.04 -28.34 -2.73
C ARG A 68 -11.54 -28.15 -2.60
N TYR A 69 -11.12 -26.92 -2.41
CA TYR A 69 -9.72 -26.56 -2.19
C TYR A 69 -9.56 -25.86 -0.85
N LEU A 70 -8.56 -26.29 -0.08
CA LEU A 70 -8.07 -25.51 1.05
C LEU A 70 -7.21 -24.36 0.50
N MET A 71 -7.73 -23.15 0.63
CA MET A 71 -7.03 -21.92 0.25
C MET A 71 -6.15 -21.46 1.41
N PRO A 72 -4.88 -21.15 1.15
CA PRO A 72 -3.96 -20.71 2.20
C PRO A 72 -4.36 -19.34 2.76
N PRO A 73 -3.87 -18.98 3.96
CA PRO A 73 -3.99 -17.62 4.48
C PRO A 73 -3.26 -16.64 3.54
N ARG A 74 -3.73 -15.41 3.51
CA ARG A 74 -3.13 -14.35 2.71
C ARG A 74 -3.24 -13.00 3.40
N VAL A 75 -2.49 -12.04 2.90
CA VAL A 75 -2.48 -10.66 3.37
C VAL A 75 -2.78 -9.74 2.20
N THR A 76 -3.62 -8.75 2.44
CA THR A 76 -3.93 -7.69 1.47
C THR A 76 -3.48 -6.34 2.02
N PRO A 77 -2.61 -5.61 1.33
CA PRO A 77 -2.26 -4.24 1.69
C PRO A 77 -3.47 -3.33 1.58
N ARG A 78 -3.66 -2.47 2.57
CA ARG A 78 -4.78 -1.55 2.65
C ARG A 78 -4.32 -0.17 3.09
N ILE A 79 -4.92 0.86 2.50
CA ILE A 79 -4.76 2.24 2.96
C ILE A 79 -6.12 2.76 3.40
N THR A 80 -6.16 3.27 4.63
CA THR A 80 -7.35 3.89 5.19
C THR A 80 -7.11 5.38 5.35
N ASN A 81 -7.96 6.20 4.74
CA ASN A 81 -7.90 7.64 4.92
C ASN A 81 -8.45 7.99 6.31
N GLN A 82 -7.56 8.23 7.25
CA GLN A 82 -7.87 8.59 8.63
C GLN A 82 -6.73 9.43 9.22
N GLU A 83 -7.01 10.07 10.34
CA GLU A 83 -5.99 10.74 11.13
C GLU A 83 -5.02 9.73 11.75
N GLN A 84 -3.82 10.19 12.07
CA GLN A 84 -2.79 9.33 12.67
C GLN A 84 -3.27 8.78 14.02
N PRO A 85 -3.44 7.46 14.16
CA PRO A 85 -3.69 6.84 15.45
C PRO A 85 -2.43 6.87 16.32
N LEU A 86 -2.61 6.91 17.65
CA LEU A 86 -1.48 6.94 18.61
C LEU A 86 -0.56 5.72 18.49
N SER A 87 -1.08 4.60 18.01
CA SER A 87 -0.33 3.35 17.84
C SER A 87 0.46 3.25 16.54
N ALA A 88 0.26 4.17 15.59
CA ALA A 88 0.92 4.13 14.29
C ALA A 88 2.07 5.14 14.24
N GLU A 89 3.22 4.67 13.77
CA GLU A 89 4.38 5.52 13.53
C GLU A 89 4.24 6.25 12.20
N GLU A 90 4.69 7.50 12.18
CA GLU A 90 4.73 8.31 10.96
C GLU A 90 5.91 7.87 10.09
N ILE A 91 5.62 7.57 8.81
CA ILE A 91 6.60 6.96 7.90
C ILE A 91 7.78 7.90 7.57
N GLY A 92 7.55 9.20 7.55
CA GLY A 92 8.60 10.18 7.30
C GLY A 92 9.64 10.22 8.42
N GLU A 93 9.22 10.05 9.67
CA GLU A 93 10.13 9.93 10.82
C GLU A 93 10.95 8.65 10.75
N LEU A 94 10.33 7.54 10.35
CA LEU A 94 11.02 6.27 10.18
C LEU A 94 12.01 6.32 9.01
N LEU A 95 11.67 7.00 7.92
CA LEU A 95 12.56 7.21 6.80
C LEU A 95 13.80 8.01 7.23
N ALA A 96 13.62 9.05 8.03
CA ALA A 96 14.71 9.87 8.54
C ALA A 96 15.70 9.08 9.43
N LYS A 97 15.21 8.10 10.20
CA LYS A 97 16.05 7.26 11.06
C LYS A 97 16.94 6.30 10.28
N GLY A 98 16.51 5.84 9.12
CA GLY A 98 17.20 4.82 8.32
C GLY A 98 18.00 5.34 7.13
N ALA A 99 17.86 6.62 6.79
CA ALA A 99 18.46 7.17 5.57
C ALA A 99 19.89 7.67 5.79
N THR A 100 20.68 7.62 4.72
CA THR A 100 22.05 8.18 4.68
C THR A 100 22.09 9.67 4.38
N GLN A 101 20.96 10.24 3.93
CA GLN A 101 20.82 11.67 3.63
C GLN A 101 20.67 12.51 4.89
N ILE A 102 21.02 13.79 4.80
CA ILE A 102 20.82 14.72 5.91
C ILE A 102 19.32 14.95 6.20
N PRO A 103 18.93 15.19 7.46
CA PRO A 103 17.52 15.34 7.84
C PRO A 103 16.73 16.37 7.05
N GLN A 104 17.32 17.51 6.69
CA GLN A 104 16.65 18.55 5.90
C GLN A 104 16.30 18.07 4.49
N THR A 105 17.17 17.29 3.86
CA THR A 105 16.94 16.71 2.53
C THR A 105 15.78 15.73 2.57
N ILE A 106 15.74 14.86 3.57
CA ILE A 106 14.67 13.87 3.77
C ILE A 106 13.35 14.57 4.03
N GLN A 107 13.34 15.57 4.89
CA GLN A 107 12.13 16.34 5.21
C GLN A 107 11.59 17.09 3.99
N SER A 108 12.48 17.74 3.20
CA SER A 108 12.09 18.41 1.97
C SER A 108 11.51 17.45 0.95
N PHE A 109 12.14 16.30 0.74
CA PHE A 109 11.63 15.24 -0.12
C PHE A 109 10.24 14.77 0.33
N TYR A 110 10.11 14.34 1.58
CA TYR A 110 8.89 13.79 2.13
C TYR A 110 7.73 14.79 2.11
N ASN A 111 7.99 16.05 2.50
CA ASN A 111 6.99 17.10 2.46
C ASN A 111 6.46 17.36 1.04
N ASN A 112 7.32 17.29 0.03
CA ASN A 112 6.90 17.49 -1.35
C ASN A 112 6.19 16.26 -1.92
N VAL A 113 6.58 15.05 -1.55
CA VAL A 113 5.82 13.83 -1.91
C VAL A 113 4.39 13.92 -1.39
N THR A 114 4.19 14.23 -0.12
CA THR A 114 2.86 14.29 0.49
C THR A 114 2.03 15.46 -0.03
N LYS A 115 2.65 16.61 -0.25
CA LYS A 115 1.97 17.80 -0.80
C LYS A 115 1.50 17.57 -2.24
N LEU A 116 2.34 16.99 -3.08
CA LEU A 116 1.98 16.67 -4.47
C LEU A 116 0.93 15.57 -4.53
N PHE A 117 0.99 14.58 -3.64
CA PHE A 117 -0.08 13.58 -3.51
C PHE A 117 -1.43 14.25 -3.26
N GLU A 118 -1.52 15.13 -2.26
CA GLU A 118 -2.74 15.85 -1.92
C GLU A 118 -3.22 16.73 -3.09
N MET A 119 -2.30 17.39 -3.80
CA MET A 119 -2.65 18.20 -4.96
C MET A 119 -3.26 17.34 -6.08
N HIS A 120 -2.62 16.23 -6.43
CA HIS A 120 -3.12 15.33 -7.49
C HIS A 120 -4.44 14.65 -7.10
N GLU A 121 -4.61 14.31 -5.81
CA GLU A 121 -5.87 13.82 -5.28
C GLU A 121 -7.01 14.84 -5.51
N ARG A 122 -6.79 16.10 -5.13
CA ARG A 122 -7.77 17.19 -5.32
C ARG A 122 -8.09 17.46 -6.78
N LEU A 123 -7.12 17.25 -7.68
CA LEU A 123 -7.30 17.38 -9.13
C LEU A 123 -7.96 16.15 -9.77
N GLY A 124 -8.21 15.09 -9.00
CA GLY A 124 -8.81 13.84 -9.48
C GLY A 124 -7.90 13.04 -10.41
N HIS A 125 -6.59 13.19 -10.29
CA HIS A 125 -5.64 12.43 -11.10
C HIS A 125 -5.45 11.03 -10.55
N THR A 126 -5.28 10.06 -11.44
CA THR A 126 -4.77 8.74 -11.08
C THR A 126 -3.26 8.81 -10.92
N LEU A 127 -2.75 8.32 -9.78
CA LEU A 127 -1.33 8.29 -9.45
C LEU A 127 -0.80 6.86 -9.47
N GLU A 128 0.27 6.62 -10.21
CA GLU A 128 1.03 5.39 -10.12
C GLU A 128 2.12 5.53 -9.05
N TRP A 129 2.18 4.59 -8.12
CA TRP A 129 3.29 4.42 -7.19
C TRP A 129 3.95 3.06 -7.43
N ALA A 130 4.85 3.00 -8.39
CA ALA A 130 5.59 1.78 -8.64
C ALA A 130 6.67 1.55 -7.54
N PRO A 131 6.82 0.35 -7.04
CA PRO A 131 6.11 -0.90 -7.34
C PRO A 131 4.96 -1.23 -6.36
N LEU A 132 4.33 -0.25 -5.73
CA LEU A 132 3.28 -0.50 -4.73
C LEU A 132 1.91 -0.69 -5.35
N GLY A 133 1.51 0.18 -6.26
CA GLY A 133 0.18 0.13 -6.86
C GLY A 133 -0.25 1.46 -7.44
N THR A 134 -1.57 1.69 -7.43
CA THR A 134 -2.19 2.85 -8.06
C THR A 134 -3.22 3.48 -7.14
N PHE A 135 -3.22 4.79 -7.06
CA PHE A 135 -4.26 5.58 -6.40
C PHE A 135 -5.18 6.20 -7.45
N ALA A 136 -6.46 6.03 -7.30
CA ALA A 136 -7.45 6.58 -8.22
C ALA A 136 -8.69 7.11 -7.50
N PRO A 137 -9.32 8.18 -8.02
CA PRO A 137 -10.59 8.62 -7.50
C PRO A 137 -11.66 7.56 -7.74
N GLN A 138 -12.48 7.29 -6.73
CA GLN A 138 -13.64 6.40 -6.82
C GLN A 138 -14.89 7.13 -6.34
N PRO A 139 -16.03 6.95 -7.01
CA PRO A 139 -17.29 7.50 -6.53
C PRO A 139 -17.67 6.83 -5.20
N ILE A 140 -18.11 7.64 -4.24
CA ILE A 140 -18.66 7.12 -2.98
C ILE A 140 -20.09 6.66 -3.26
N SER A 141 -20.32 5.35 -3.19
CA SER A 141 -21.65 4.78 -3.35
C SER A 141 -22.55 5.14 -2.18
N GLY A 142 -23.67 5.83 -2.40
CA GLY A 142 -24.79 5.89 -1.45
C GLY A 142 -25.25 7.25 -0.95
N THR A 143 -24.69 8.36 -1.38
CA THR A 143 -25.23 9.68 -1.08
C THR A 143 -25.57 10.42 -2.37
N GLY A 144 -26.85 10.61 -2.62
CA GLY A 144 -27.36 11.27 -3.83
C GLY A 144 -27.19 12.80 -3.85
N GLU A 145 -26.20 13.34 -3.15
CA GLU A 145 -25.87 14.76 -3.17
C GLU A 145 -24.35 14.91 -3.21
N ASP A 146 -23.91 15.57 -4.28
CA ASP A 146 -22.56 16.02 -4.58
C ASP A 146 -21.45 14.95 -4.63
N ASP A 147 -20.86 14.86 -5.80
CA ASP A 147 -19.62 14.22 -6.26
C ASP A 147 -18.49 13.98 -5.23
N ALA A 148 -18.81 13.44 -4.06
CA ALA A 148 -17.81 13.01 -3.11
C ALA A 148 -17.04 11.82 -3.70
N THR A 149 -15.84 12.06 -4.15
CA THR A 149 -14.90 11.02 -4.56
C THR A 149 -14.01 10.65 -3.39
N SER A 150 -13.84 9.36 -3.15
CA SER A 150 -12.76 8.86 -2.30
C SER A 150 -11.56 8.51 -3.17
N TYR A 151 -10.38 8.59 -2.59
CA TYR A 151 -9.16 8.19 -3.28
C TYR A 151 -8.79 6.78 -2.84
N ALA A 152 -8.89 5.84 -3.76
CA ALA A 152 -8.69 4.43 -3.46
C ALA A 152 -7.34 3.93 -3.94
N PHE A 153 -6.72 3.10 -3.13
CA PHE A 153 -5.48 2.40 -3.46
C PHE A 153 -5.77 0.99 -3.97
N THR A 154 -5.17 0.66 -5.10
CA THR A 154 -5.16 -0.69 -5.66
C THR A 154 -3.72 -1.20 -5.66
N PRO A 155 -3.39 -2.22 -4.85
CA PRO A 155 -2.06 -2.80 -4.82
C PRO A 155 -1.74 -3.49 -6.16
N CYS A 156 -0.49 -3.41 -6.59
CA CYS A 156 -0.03 -4.16 -7.76
C CYS A 156 0.34 -5.61 -7.38
N ASP A 157 0.43 -6.48 -8.40
CA ASP A 157 0.74 -7.89 -8.20
C ASP A 157 2.09 -8.11 -7.50
N GLU A 158 3.08 -7.26 -7.78
CA GLU A 158 4.40 -7.33 -7.14
C GLU A 158 4.31 -7.07 -5.63
N LEU A 159 3.54 -6.06 -5.21
CA LEU A 159 3.33 -5.79 -3.78
C LEU A 159 2.59 -6.96 -3.12
N LEU A 160 1.52 -7.45 -3.75
CA LEU A 160 0.76 -8.61 -3.25
C LEU A 160 1.67 -9.83 -3.08
N ARG A 161 2.54 -10.09 -4.04
CA ARG A 161 3.50 -11.19 -3.98
C ARG A 161 4.50 -11.00 -2.83
N GLN A 162 5.03 -9.80 -2.64
CA GLN A 162 6.01 -9.52 -1.61
C GLN A 162 5.44 -9.67 -0.20
N VAL A 163 4.27 -9.10 0.07
CA VAL A 163 3.64 -9.20 1.41
C VAL A 163 3.14 -10.61 1.72
N ASN A 164 2.86 -11.43 0.70
CA ASN A 164 2.44 -12.82 0.86
C ASN A 164 3.60 -13.83 0.80
N LYS A 165 4.82 -13.39 0.60
CA LYS A 165 6.00 -14.25 0.54
C LYS A 165 6.12 -15.24 1.71
N PRO A 166 5.79 -14.88 2.97
CA PRO A 166 5.78 -15.85 4.07
C PRO A 166 4.81 -17.02 3.89
N PHE A 167 3.81 -16.88 3.00
CA PHE A 167 2.79 -17.91 2.72
C PHE A 167 3.00 -18.64 1.39
N GLU A 168 4.06 -18.35 0.65
CA GLU A 168 4.35 -18.98 -0.67
C GLU A 168 4.46 -20.51 -0.62
N MET A 169 4.88 -21.05 0.53
CA MET A 169 4.96 -22.50 0.73
C MET A 169 3.58 -23.18 0.85
N PHE A 170 2.52 -22.43 1.04
CA PHE A 170 1.15 -22.93 1.20
C PHE A 170 0.38 -22.75 -0.12
N ALA A 171 0.49 -23.74 -1.01
CA ALA A 171 -0.34 -23.76 -2.23
C ALA A 171 -1.78 -24.19 -1.93
N PRO A 172 -2.77 -23.80 -2.76
CA PRO A 172 -4.11 -24.38 -2.69
C PRO A 172 -4.04 -25.91 -2.76
N THR A 173 -4.71 -26.58 -1.82
CA THR A 173 -4.68 -28.05 -1.72
C THR A 173 -6.06 -28.60 -2.04
N LEU A 174 -6.13 -29.51 -3.03
CA LEU A 174 -7.36 -30.26 -3.34
C LEU A 174 -7.72 -31.17 -2.19
N LEU A 175 -8.92 -31.02 -1.65
CA LEU A 175 -9.46 -31.88 -0.59
C LEU A 175 -10.16 -33.09 -1.23
N LYS A 176 -9.71 -34.30 -0.85
CA LYS A 176 -10.37 -35.54 -1.26
C LYS A 176 -11.72 -35.66 -0.58
N GLU A 177 -12.66 -36.37 -1.23
CA GLU A 177 -13.94 -36.72 -0.62
C GLU A 177 -13.76 -37.45 0.71
N GLY A 178 -14.56 -37.06 1.71
CA GLY A 178 -14.53 -37.69 3.05
C GLY A 178 -13.53 -37.10 4.03
N ILE A 179 -12.67 -36.15 3.62
CA ILE A 179 -11.84 -35.40 4.55
C ILE A 179 -12.66 -34.21 5.05
N HIS A 180 -13.08 -34.25 6.31
CA HIS A 180 -13.63 -33.11 7.01
C HIS A 180 -12.46 -32.38 7.67
N TRP A 181 -12.31 -31.11 7.33
CA TRP A 181 -11.44 -30.22 8.11
C TRP A 181 -12.09 -30.08 9.50
N PRO A 182 -11.34 -30.29 10.59
CA PRO A 182 -11.91 -30.02 11.91
C PRO A 182 -12.34 -28.55 11.93
N ASP A 183 -13.58 -28.33 12.38
CA ASP A 183 -14.11 -26.98 12.58
C ASP A 183 -13.14 -26.24 13.49
N VAL A 184 -12.47 -25.26 12.93
CA VAL A 184 -11.65 -24.34 13.69
C VAL A 184 -12.63 -23.32 14.26
N GLU A 185 -13.07 -23.57 15.49
CA GLU A 185 -13.80 -22.59 16.28
C GLU A 185 -12.93 -21.37 16.57
#